data_56f1ec3758b259570e3fe37c41268c18
#
_entry.id   56f1ec3758b259570e3fe37c41268c18
#
_cell.length_a   1.000
_cell.length_b   1.000
_cell.length_c   1.000
_cell.angle_alpha   90.00
_cell.angle_beta   90.00
_cell.angle_gamma   90.00
#
_symmetry.space_group_name_H-M   'P 1'
#
loop_
_entity.id
_entity.type
_entity.pdbx_description
1 polymer ?
#
loop_
_entity_poly.entity_id
_entity_poly.type
_entity_poly.pdbx_seq_one_letter_code
_entity_poly.pdbx_strand_id
1 'polypeptide(L)'
;MSTIFTIPKRLHFIIVLTLSLFTIKATAQKDSVPFYKTYRVGIFAPMYLDSIFTNTGTIRYTDAIPKFMTPGLEFVHGAQIALDSMKPGKENVEAFIYDTKSYTQPIAQLIKDKKLEQLDIIIGSVKDFEFKQLADFALAKNIPFISATYPNDGGVTNNPFLVIVNSTLKAHCEAIFSYLIQNHGTDKIFLCRQKGVQEDKVAAYFKMINGQEGKPLLDIQTLNFDSIVSPGLLKNRLDSNRQTVIIGGSLDETFATNLTAACFELHESYPITLLGMPNWDNFKALLKKDVYEDFPVYVTTPYFNGKWDAYSKLVNAAYTKKYKGKATDIVFKGFECTYLFTKLVTKYPGDVINHLNDKGFRVFSDYNFKPVMLKKDAQFPDYFENKHLYFIRLMNGTVSKGW
;
A
#
# COMPACT_ATOMS: atom_id res chain seq x y z
N MET A 1 -61.39 -45.92 -55.02
CA MET A 1 -61.91 -46.08 -53.64
C MET A 1 -61.00 -45.21 -52.76
N SER A 2 -61.43 -44.01 -52.43
CA SER A 2 -60.69 -43.09 -51.53
C SER A 2 -61.33 -43.14 -50.18
N THR A 3 -60.61 -43.68 -49.20
CA THR A 3 -61.04 -43.73 -47.80
C THR A 3 -60.73 -42.42 -47.15
N ILE A 4 -61.69 -41.59 -46.82
CA ILE A 4 -61.61 -40.38 -46.03
C ILE A 4 -61.55 -40.78 -44.56
N PHE A 5 -60.44 -40.59 -43.91
CA PHE A 5 -60.23 -40.74 -42.47
C PHE A 5 -60.84 -39.52 -41.77
N THR A 6 -61.99 -39.66 -41.13
CA THR A 6 -62.54 -38.61 -40.25
C THR A 6 -61.98 -38.75 -38.83
N ILE A 7 -61.22 -37.75 -38.38
CA ILE A 7 -60.68 -37.67 -37.01
C ILE A 7 -61.83 -37.30 -36.05
N PRO A 8 -62.10 -38.11 -34.97
CA PRO A 8 -63.19 -37.84 -34.05
C PRO A 8 -63.04 -36.48 -33.32
N LYS A 9 -64.15 -35.73 -33.20
CA LYS A 9 -64.19 -34.37 -32.61
C LYS A 9 -63.46 -34.25 -31.24
N ARG A 10 -63.45 -35.34 -30.45
CA ARG A 10 -62.72 -35.37 -29.16
C ARG A 10 -61.21 -35.31 -29.28
N LEU A 11 -60.63 -35.80 -30.39
CA LEU A 11 -59.19 -35.74 -30.65
C LEU A 11 -58.76 -34.34 -31.04
N HIS A 12 -59.60 -33.57 -31.74
CA HIS A 12 -59.32 -32.16 -32.05
C HIS A 12 -59.27 -31.28 -30.80
N PHE A 13 -60.12 -31.56 -29.79
CA PHE A 13 -60.08 -30.79 -28.55
C PHE A 13 -58.87 -31.06 -27.69
N ILE A 14 -58.38 -32.29 -27.68
CA ILE A 14 -57.11 -32.63 -26.98
C ILE A 14 -55.90 -32.02 -27.66
N ILE A 15 -55.85 -32.02 -29.00
CA ILE A 15 -54.75 -31.41 -29.77
C ILE A 15 -54.74 -29.88 -29.60
N VAL A 16 -55.87 -29.21 -29.58
CA VAL A 16 -55.97 -27.76 -29.34
C VAL A 16 -55.61 -27.42 -27.90
N LEU A 17 -55.98 -28.24 -26.91
CA LEU A 17 -55.64 -28.02 -25.51
C LEU A 17 -54.13 -28.24 -25.22
N THR A 18 -53.49 -29.21 -25.88
CA THR A 18 -52.03 -29.42 -25.76
C THR A 18 -51.22 -28.36 -26.49
N LEU A 19 -51.64 -27.82 -27.66
CA LEU A 19 -51.02 -26.71 -28.30
C LEU A 19 -51.13 -25.40 -27.50
N SER A 20 -52.25 -25.16 -26.82
CA SER A 20 -52.42 -23.97 -25.97
C SER A 20 -51.54 -24.01 -24.69
N LEU A 21 -51.26 -25.20 -24.15
CA LEU A 21 -50.33 -25.38 -23.03
C LEU A 21 -48.85 -25.17 -23.41
N PHE A 22 -48.49 -25.43 -24.67
CA PHE A 22 -47.13 -25.14 -25.18
C PHE A 22 -46.89 -23.65 -25.47
N THR A 23 -47.92 -22.90 -25.84
CA THR A 23 -47.80 -21.46 -26.09
C THR A 23 -47.70 -20.62 -24.82
N ILE A 24 -48.23 -21.11 -23.68
CA ILE A 24 -48.11 -20.38 -22.39
C ILE A 24 -46.70 -20.48 -21.78
N LYS A 25 -45.91 -21.49 -22.14
CA LYS A 25 -44.46 -21.56 -21.68
C LYS A 25 -43.53 -20.68 -22.44
N ALA A 26 -43.85 -20.14 -23.58
CA ALA A 26 -42.95 -19.33 -24.41
C ALA A 26 -42.94 -17.83 -24.06
N THR A 27 -43.85 -17.35 -23.22
CA THR A 27 -43.97 -15.92 -22.87
C THR A 27 -43.45 -15.57 -21.44
N ALA A 28 -42.87 -16.54 -20.71
CA ALA A 28 -42.36 -16.33 -19.35
C ALA A 28 -40.85 -16.17 -19.26
N GLN A 29 -40.14 -16.07 -20.37
CA GLN A 29 -38.77 -15.63 -20.38
C GLN A 29 -38.76 -14.10 -20.51
N LYS A 30 -39.22 -13.41 -19.45
CA LYS A 30 -38.72 -12.05 -19.20
C LYS A 30 -37.22 -12.21 -19.10
N ASP A 31 -36.49 -11.60 -20.02
CA ASP A 31 -35.09 -11.31 -19.81
C ASP A 31 -34.98 -10.65 -18.45
N SER A 32 -34.68 -11.43 -17.43
CA SER A 32 -34.21 -10.87 -16.16
C SER A 32 -32.90 -10.20 -16.51
N VAL A 33 -32.96 -8.90 -16.72
CA VAL A 33 -31.72 -8.09 -16.77
C VAL A 33 -30.90 -8.53 -15.56
N PRO A 34 -29.72 -9.13 -15.74
CA PRO A 34 -28.95 -9.60 -14.63
C PRO A 34 -28.72 -8.40 -13.71
N PHE A 35 -29.24 -8.50 -12.48
CA PHE A 35 -29.08 -7.45 -11.48
C PHE A 35 -27.61 -7.47 -11.07
N TYR A 36 -26.79 -6.68 -11.76
CA TYR A 36 -25.39 -6.49 -11.38
C TYR A 36 -25.36 -5.65 -10.11
N LYS A 37 -24.89 -6.24 -9.02
CA LYS A 37 -24.65 -5.48 -7.78
C LYS A 37 -23.69 -4.32 -8.09
N THR A 38 -24.06 -3.11 -7.70
CA THR A 38 -23.18 -1.94 -7.73
C THR A 38 -22.27 -1.98 -6.51
N TYR A 39 -20.96 -1.97 -6.73
CA TYR A 39 -19.96 -1.90 -5.66
C TYR A 39 -19.54 -0.46 -5.41
N ARG A 40 -19.57 -0.03 -4.16
CA ARG A 40 -19.30 1.35 -3.78
C ARG A 40 -17.96 1.48 -3.09
N VAL A 41 -17.05 2.22 -3.74
CA VAL A 41 -15.66 2.40 -3.33
C VAL A 41 -15.49 3.82 -2.80
N GLY A 42 -15.14 3.96 -1.51
CA GLY A 42 -14.78 5.24 -0.92
C GLY A 42 -13.28 5.51 -1.03
N ILE A 43 -12.89 6.61 -1.67
CA ILE A 43 -11.50 7.04 -1.82
C ILE A 43 -11.29 8.28 -0.94
N PHE A 44 -10.36 8.20 0.01
CA PHE A 44 -10.10 9.23 1.02
C PHE A 44 -8.68 9.76 0.90
N ALA A 45 -8.53 11.09 0.72
CA ALA A 45 -7.23 11.73 0.62
C ALA A 45 -7.25 13.18 1.14
N PRO A 46 -6.11 13.72 1.63
CA PRO A 46 -6.01 15.08 2.14
C PRO A 46 -5.84 16.08 1.00
N MET A 47 -6.94 16.46 0.36
CA MET A 47 -6.94 17.38 -0.80
C MET A 47 -7.00 18.85 -0.42
N TYR A 48 -7.51 19.18 0.79
CA TYR A 48 -7.65 20.58 1.30
C TYR A 48 -8.46 21.48 0.37
N LEU A 49 -9.52 20.96 -0.26
CA LEU A 49 -10.31 21.67 -1.26
C LEU A 49 -10.96 22.94 -0.70
N ASP A 50 -11.44 22.90 0.55
CA ASP A 50 -12.02 24.07 1.21
C ASP A 50 -11.01 25.22 1.40
N SER A 51 -9.70 24.91 1.38
CA SER A 51 -8.64 25.91 1.48
C SER A 51 -8.31 26.60 0.16
N ILE A 52 -8.79 26.06 -0.97
CA ILE A 52 -8.53 26.61 -2.32
C ILE A 52 -9.34 27.88 -2.54
N PHE A 53 -10.54 27.93 -1.98
CA PHE A 53 -11.46 29.03 -2.21
C PHE A 53 -11.50 30.02 -1.02
N THR A 54 -11.72 31.29 -1.32
CA THR A 54 -12.08 32.30 -0.31
C THR A 54 -13.54 32.12 0.07
N ASN A 55 -13.99 32.83 1.11
CA ASN A 55 -15.40 32.86 1.50
C ASN A 55 -16.33 33.47 0.41
N THR A 56 -15.73 34.17 -0.55
CA THR A 56 -16.42 34.75 -1.73
C THR A 56 -16.36 33.85 -2.96
N GLY A 57 -15.79 32.62 -2.84
CA GLY A 57 -15.65 31.63 -3.93
C GLY A 57 -14.51 31.93 -4.90
N THR A 58 -13.63 32.90 -4.60
CA THR A 58 -12.45 33.20 -5.42
C THR A 58 -11.34 32.21 -5.13
N ILE A 59 -10.60 31.77 -6.16
CA ILE A 59 -9.43 30.88 -6.00
C ILE A 59 -8.30 31.65 -5.30
N ARG A 60 -7.75 31.08 -4.21
CA ARG A 60 -6.66 31.69 -3.43
C ARG A 60 -5.29 31.52 -4.09
N TYR A 61 -5.11 30.44 -4.84
CA TYR A 61 -3.82 30.04 -5.39
C TYR A 61 -3.90 30.07 -6.91
N THR A 62 -3.49 31.18 -7.53
CA THR A 62 -3.55 31.39 -8.99
C THR A 62 -2.34 30.88 -9.72
N ASP A 63 -1.15 30.90 -9.08
CA ASP A 63 0.13 30.60 -9.74
C ASP A 63 0.53 29.13 -9.63
N ALA A 64 0.35 28.51 -8.46
CA ALA A 64 0.69 27.11 -8.24
C ALA A 64 -0.11 26.50 -7.11
N ILE A 65 -0.39 25.21 -7.22
CA ILE A 65 -0.98 24.42 -6.14
C ILE A 65 0.02 24.31 -4.99
N PRO A 66 -0.36 24.61 -3.73
CA PRO A 66 0.51 24.46 -2.58
C PRO A 66 1.02 23.04 -2.41
N LYS A 67 2.28 22.89 -2.06
CA LYS A 67 2.95 21.57 -1.92
C LYS A 67 2.26 20.61 -0.94
N PHE A 68 1.61 21.14 0.11
CA PHE A 68 0.91 20.30 1.10
C PHE A 68 -0.34 19.59 0.53
N MET A 69 -0.93 20.12 -0.55
CA MET A 69 -2.09 19.53 -1.23
C MET A 69 -1.68 18.45 -2.25
N THR A 70 -0.49 18.59 -2.81
CA THR A 70 -0.01 17.76 -3.92
C THR A 70 -0.15 16.24 -3.65
N PRO A 71 0.27 15.69 -2.51
CA PRO A 71 0.19 14.25 -2.29
C PRO A 71 -1.25 13.71 -2.30
N GLY A 72 -2.20 14.44 -1.72
CA GLY A 72 -3.61 14.03 -1.73
C GLY A 72 -4.22 14.08 -3.14
N LEU A 73 -3.96 15.16 -3.87
CA LEU A 73 -4.42 15.31 -5.26
C LEU A 73 -3.81 14.25 -6.17
N GLU A 74 -2.52 14.01 -6.09
CA GLU A 74 -1.82 12.99 -6.90
C GLU A 74 -2.35 11.59 -6.63
N PHE A 75 -2.61 11.25 -5.36
CA PHE A 75 -3.23 9.98 -5.01
C PHE A 75 -4.60 9.81 -5.68
N VAL A 76 -5.46 10.84 -5.60
CA VAL A 76 -6.78 10.84 -6.24
C VAL A 76 -6.68 10.78 -7.75
N HIS A 77 -5.73 11.50 -8.37
CA HIS A 77 -5.49 11.42 -9.80
C HIS A 77 -5.14 10.00 -10.25
N GLY A 78 -4.28 9.31 -9.49
CA GLY A 78 -3.96 7.90 -9.72
C GLY A 78 -5.20 7.01 -9.61
N ALA A 79 -6.01 7.22 -8.58
CA ALA A 79 -7.26 6.50 -8.36
C ALA A 79 -8.27 6.72 -9.52
N GLN A 80 -8.41 7.94 -10.00
CA GLN A 80 -9.27 8.24 -11.16
C GLN A 80 -8.79 7.53 -12.44
N ILE A 81 -7.47 7.50 -12.69
CA ILE A 81 -6.91 6.78 -13.85
C ILE A 81 -7.20 5.27 -13.73
N ALA A 82 -7.13 4.71 -12.51
CA ALA A 82 -7.48 3.31 -12.26
C ALA A 82 -8.95 3.03 -12.60
N LEU A 83 -9.87 3.84 -12.11
CA LEU A 83 -11.31 3.72 -12.39
C LEU A 83 -11.61 3.87 -13.89
N ASP A 84 -10.99 4.85 -14.55
CA ASP A 84 -11.13 5.07 -16.01
C ASP A 84 -10.59 3.88 -16.83
N SER A 85 -9.61 3.14 -16.30
CA SER A 85 -9.02 1.95 -16.95
C SER A 85 -9.88 0.69 -16.83
N MET A 86 -10.78 0.64 -15.87
CA MET A 86 -11.75 -0.45 -15.70
C MET A 86 -12.83 -0.30 -16.77
N LYS A 87 -13.00 -1.33 -17.60
CA LYS A 87 -13.92 -1.25 -18.75
C LYS A 87 -15.36 -1.03 -18.27
N PRO A 88 -16.04 0.04 -18.75
CA PRO A 88 -17.45 0.26 -18.46
C PRO A 88 -18.30 -0.96 -18.86
N GLY A 89 -19.24 -1.36 -18.00
CA GLY A 89 -20.22 -2.42 -18.30
C GLY A 89 -19.79 -3.84 -17.95
N LYS A 90 -18.54 -4.10 -17.52
CA LYS A 90 -18.14 -5.39 -16.97
C LYS A 90 -18.20 -5.44 -15.44
N GLU A 91 -18.00 -4.30 -14.81
CA GLU A 91 -18.05 -4.15 -13.36
C GLU A 91 -18.88 -2.90 -13.05
N ASN A 92 -19.92 -3.07 -12.25
CA ASN A 92 -20.74 -1.95 -11.83
C ASN A 92 -20.12 -1.35 -10.57
N VAL A 93 -19.27 -0.33 -10.74
CA VAL A 93 -18.53 0.34 -9.66
C VAL A 93 -18.93 1.80 -9.60
N GLU A 94 -19.30 2.25 -8.41
CA GLU A 94 -19.56 3.64 -8.08
C GLU A 94 -18.49 4.10 -7.10
N ALA A 95 -17.70 5.14 -7.46
CA ALA A 95 -16.62 5.64 -6.63
C ALA A 95 -16.95 7.01 -6.05
N PHE A 96 -16.72 7.16 -4.75
CA PHE A 96 -16.91 8.38 -3.98
C PHE A 96 -15.56 8.89 -3.50
N ILE A 97 -15.23 10.13 -3.82
CA ILE A 97 -13.97 10.76 -3.43
C ILE A 97 -14.24 11.75 -2.30
N TYR A 98 -13.55 11.59 -1.18
CA TYR A 98 -13.70 12.39 0.03
C TYR A 98 -12.40 13.12 0.37
N ASP A 99 -12.51 14.43 0.60
CA ASP A 99 -11.43 15.24 1.14
C ASP A 99 -11.36 15.10 2.66
N THR A 100 -10.31 14.43 3.14
CA THR A 100 -10.13 14.19 4.58
C THR A 100 -9.74 15.44 5.38
N LYS A 101 -9.37 16.50 4.69
CA LYS A 101 -9.04 17.81 5.29
C LYS A 101 -10.11 18.88 5.04
N SER A 102 -11.31 18.43 4.63
CA SER A 102 -12.47 19.31 4.57
C SER A 102 -12.91 19.71 5.98
N TYR A 103 -13.05 21.01 6.21
CA TYR A 103 -13.63 21.56 7.44
C TYR A 103 -15.14 21.71 7.34
N THR A 104 -15.69 21.74 6.12
CA THR A 104 -17.14 21.78 5.87
C THR A 104 -17.79 20.40 5.95
N GLN A 105 -17.05 19.35 5.59
CA GLN A 105 -17.51 17.96 5.65
C GLN A 105 -16.42 17.03 6.23
N PRO A 106 -16.04 17.20 7.51
CA PRO A 106 -15.07 16.33 8.15
C PRO A 106 -15.58 14.89 8.24
N ILE A 107 -14.68 13.90 8.32
CA ILE A 107 -15.02 12.47 8.39
C ILE A 107 -16.04 12.17 9.49
N ALA A 108 -15.88 12.76 10.67
CA ALA A 108 -16.83 12.60 11.77
C ALA A 108 -18.26 13.01 11.39
N GLN A 109 -18.41 14.09 10.61
CA GLN A 109 -19.72 14.54 10.13
C GLN A 109 -20.28 13.61 9.05
N LEU A 110 -19.43 13.13 8.13
CA LEU A 110 -19.84 12.14 7.12
C LEU A 110 -20.35 10.84 7.76
N ILE A 111 -19.69 10.38 8.83
CA ILE A 111 -20.12 9.20 9.61
C ILE A 111 -21.46 9.47 10.30
N LYS A 112 -21.57 10.62 11.00
CA LYS A 112 -22.80 11.03 11.71
C LYS A 112 -24.00 11.13 10.77
N ASP A 113 -23.80 11.70 9.58
CA ASP A 113 -24.82 11.87 8.54
C ASP A 113 -25.08 10.60 7.74
N LYS A 114 -24.47 9.47 8.11
CA LYS A 114 -24.59 8.16 7.46
C LYS A 114 -24.22 8.15 5.97
N LYS A 115 -23.41 9.10 5.53
CA LYS A 115 -22.99 9.21 4.12
C LYS A 115 -22.01 8.10 3.68
N LEU A 116 -21.39 7.43 4.63
CA LEU A 116 -20.42 6.34 4.38
C LEU A 116 -21.03 4.95 4.50
N GLU A 117 -22.29 4.82 4.95
CA GLU A 117 -22.90 3.49 5.26
C GLU A 117 -23.10 2.58 4.04
N GLN A 118 -23.12 3.16 2.84
CA GLN A 118 -23.29 2.43 1.60
C GLN A 118 -22.00 1.87 1.00
N LEU A 119 -20.83 2.20 1.58
CA LEU A 119 -19.55 1.78 1.04
C LEU A 119 -19.32 0.28 1.24
N ASP A 120 -18.82 -0.39 0.22
CA ASP A 120 -18.36 -1.78 0.31
C ASP A 120 -16.87 -1.88 0.68
N ILE A 121 -16.09 -0.82 0.44
CA ILE A 121 -14.66 -0.74 0.75
C ILE A 121 -14.20 0.72 0.89
N ILE A 122 -13.21 0.92 1.74
CA ILE A 122 -12.53 2.21 1.94
C ILE A 122 -11.08 2.08 1.49
N ILE A 123 -10.61 3.02 0.64
CA ILE A 123 -9.21 3.13 0.22
C ILE A 123 -8.71 4.51 0.63
N GLY A 124 -7.73 4.59 1.53
CA GLY A 124 -7.31 5.84 2.15
C GLY A 124 -5.82 6.14 2.02
N SER A 125 -5.50 7.35 1.56
CA SER A 125 -4.20 8.00 1.75
C SER A 125 -4.31 8.95 2.94
N VAL A 126 -4.51 8.40 4.13
CA VAL A 126 -4.84 9.14 5.36
C VAL A 126 -3.92 8.74 6.50
N LYS A 127 -3.79 9.61 7.51
CA LYS A 127 -2.93 9.40 8.67
C LYS A 127 -3.57 9.93 9.96
N ASP A 128 -2.96 9.60 11.08
CA ASP A 128 -3.27 10.16 12.39
C ASP A 128 -4.77 10.02 12.77
N PHE A 129 -5.43 11.11 13.06
CA PHE A 129 -6.81 11.10 13.58
C PHE A 129 -7.82 10.59 12.53
N GLU A 130 -7.71 11.01 11.28
CA GLU A 130 -8.58 10.57 10.20
C GLU A 130 -8.43 9.07 9.90
N PHE A 131 -7.21 8.55 10.00
CA PHE A 131 -6.95 7.11 9.89
C PHE A 131 -7.73 6.33 10.95
N LYS A 132 -7.64 6.78 12.22
CA LYS A 132 -8.34 6.11 13.33
C LYS A 132 -9.86 6.14 13.14
N GLN A 133 -10.43 7.27 12.76
CA GLN A 133 -11.87 7.38 12.50
C GLN A 133 -12.35 6.42 11.43
N LEU A 134 -11.60 6.27 10.32
CA LEU A 134 -11.94 5.34 9.25
C LEU A 134 -11.74 3.88 9.68
N ALA A 135 -10.70 3.58 10.47
CA ALA A 135 -10.48 2.23 11.01
C ALA A 135 -11.62 1.80 11.95
N ASP A 136 -12.04 2.69 12.86
CA ASP A 136 -13.14 2.43 13.79
C ASP A 136 -14.47 2.27 13.03
N PHE A 137 -14.72 3.08 12.00
CA PHE A 137 -15.91 2.96 11.16
C PHE A 137 -15.91 1.65 10.36
N ALA A 138 -14.78 1.28 9.76
CA ALA A 138 -14.63 0.06 8.99
C ALA A 138 -14.90 -1.20 9.83
N LEU A 139 -14.37 -1.22 11.07
CA LEU A 139 -14.66 -2.27 12.06
C LEU A 139 -16.15 -2.35 12.37
N ALA A 140 -16.79 -1.21 12.67
CA ALA A 140 -18.20 -1.16 13.02
C ALA A 140 -19.14 -1.61 11.88
N LYS A 141 -18.70 -1.47 10.63
CA LYS A 141 -19.47 -1.84 9.43
C LYS A 141 -19.03 -3.15 8.80
N ASN A 142 -17.99 -3.80 9.29
CA ASN A 142 -17.38 -5.00 8.73
C ASN A 142 -17.00 -4.84 7.25
N ILE A 143 -16.43 -3.70 6.89
CA ILE A 143 -15.94 -3.42 5.53
C ILE A 143 -14.43 -3.21 5.52
N PRO A 144 -13.71 -3.63 4.47
CA PRO A 144 -12.27 -3.42 4.39
C PRO A 144 -11.90 -1.94 4.37
N PHE A 145 -10.92 -1.56 5.21
CA PHE A 145 -10.22 -0.29 5.11
C PHE A 145 -8.77 -0.51 4.68
N ILE A 146 -8.45 -0.05 3.49
CA ILE A 146 -7.15 -0.17 2.86
C ILE A 146 -6.35 1.11 3.13
N SER A 147 -5.41 1.05 4.07
CA SER A 147 -4.47 2.13 4.35
C SER A 147 -3.32 2.09 3.34
N ALA A 148 -3.40 2.94 2.31
CA ALA A 148 -2.53 2.87 1.15
C ALA A 148 -1.12 3.44 1.39
N THR A 149 -1.00 4.51 2.20
CA THR A 149 0.24 5.31 2.28
C THR A 149 0.79 5.49 3.70
N TYR A 150 0.00 5.25 4.73
CA TYR A 150 0.41 5.48 6.12
C TYR A 150 1.21 4.28 6.66
N PRO A 151 2.52 4.45 6.97
CA PRO A 151 3.39 3.36 7.42
C PRO A 151 3.28 3.13 8.94
N ASN A 152 2.04 3.11 9.46
CA ASN A 152 1.78 3.00 10.89
C ASN A 152 0.41 2.35 11.13
N ASP A 153 0.27 1.64 12.23
CA ASP A 153 -0.99 1.04 12.66
C ASP A 153 -1.91 2.00 13.44
N GLY A 154 -1.41 3.20 13.76
CA GLY A 154 -2.17 4.21 14.51
C GLY A 154 -2.61 3.76 15.91
N GLY A 155 -2.04 2.68 16.44
CA GLY A 155 -2.44 2.06 17.69
C GLY A 155 -3.77 1.30 17.60
N VAL A 156 -4.22 0.95 16.40
CA VAL A 156 -5.43 0.14 16.18
C VAL A 156 -5.17 -1.30 16.60
N THR A 157 -6.13 -1.89 17.30
CA THR A 157 -6.12 -3.28 17.76
C THR A 157 -7.45 -3.95 17.47
N ASN A 158 -7.46 -5.29 17.36
CA ASN A 158 -8.66 -6.10 17.15
C ASN A 158 -9.52 -5.65 15.94
N ASN A 159 -8.87 -5.22 14.84
CA ASN A 159 -9.57 -4.79 13.64
C ASN A 159 -9.18 -5.64 12.41
N PRO A 160 -9.83 -6.78 12.20
CA PRO A 160 -9.55 -7.67 11.08
C PRO A 160 -9.92 -7.08 9.69
N PHE A 161 -10.51 -5.89 9.66
CA PHE A 161 -10.87 -5.18 8.42
C PHE A 161 -9.85 -4.13 8.01
N LEU A 162 -8.86 -3.82 8.87
CA LEU A 162 -7.78 -2.90 8.53
C LEU A 162 -6.68 -3.63 7.75
N VAL A 163 -6.31 -3.07 6.60
CA VAL A 163 -5.24 -3.57 5.73
C VAL A 163 -4.20 -2.48 5.51
N ILE A 164 -2.99 -2.68 6.00
CA ILE A 164 -1.86 -1.75 5.86
C ILE A 164 -1.01 -2.17 4.66
N VAL A 165 -1.04 -1.36 3.60
CA VAL A 165 -0.28 -1.61 2.35
C VAL A 165 1.15 -1.08 2.48
N ASN A 166 1.31 0.12 3.03
CA ASN A 166 2.62 0.70 3.31
C ASN A 166 3.12 0.21 4.67
N SER A 167 3.99 -0.78 4.63
CA SER A 167 4.44 -1.56 5.79
C SER A 167 4.98 -0.69 6.94
N THR A 168 4.76 -1.12 8.17
CA THR A 168 5.23 -0.42 9.37
C THR A 168 6.74 -0.55 9.56
N LEU A 169 7.33 0.32 10.35
CA LEU A 169 8.75 0.27 10.71
C LEU A 169 9.16 -1.08 11.30
N LYS A 170 8.26 -1.73 12.07
CA LYS A 170 8.49 -3.08 12.59
C LYS A 170 8.66 -4.10 11.46
N ALA A 171 7.80 -4.06 10.43
CA ALA A 171 7.91 -4.98 9.30
C ALA A 171 9.21 -4.77 8.50
N HIS A 172 9.68 -3.53 8.39
CA HIS A 172 11.00 -3.25 7.80
C HIS A 172 12.14 -3.87 8.62
N CYS A 173 12.11 -3.73 9.96
CA CYS A 173 13.09 -4.38 10.83
C CYS A 173 13.03 -5.92 10.71
N GLU A 174 11.83 -6.51 10.60
CA GLU A 174 11.64 -7.95 10.39
C GLU A 174 12.24 -8.40 9.05
N ALA A 175 12.05 -7.65 7.97
CA ALA A 175 12.64 -7.97 6.67
C ALA A 175 14.16 -7.87 6.67
N ILE A 176 14.73 -6.81 7.25
CA ILE A 176 16.17 -6.65 7.41
C ILE A 176 16.73 -7.81 8.24
N PHE A 177 16.09 -8.16 9.35
CA PHE A 177 16.53 -9.26 10.20
C PHE A 177 16.50 -10.61 9.47
N SER A 178 15.43 -10.88 8.71
CA SER A 178 15.33 -12.09 7.89
C SER A 178 16.44 -12.19 6.84
N TYR A 179 16.77 -11.06 6.21
CA TYR A 179 17.89 -10.98 5.29
C TYR A 179 19.24 -11.27 5.97
N LEU A 180 19.45 -10.70 7.15
CA LEU A 180 20.67 -10.92 7.93
C LEU A 180 20.87 -12.38 8.32
N ILE A 181 19.82 -13.07 8.78
CA ILE A 181 19.89 -14.51 9.11
C ILE A 181 20.26 -15.33 7.88
N GLN A 182 19.66 -15.02 6.73
CA GLN A 182 19.87 -15.81 5.51
C GLN A 182 21.24 -15.62 4.87
N ASN A 183 21.82 -14.41 4.99
CA ASN A 183 22.99 -14.04 4.20
C ASN A 183 24.22 -13.64 5.04
N HIS A 184 24.02 -13.29 6.32
CA HIS A 184 25.05 -12.68 7.16
C HIS A 184 25.14 -13.31 8.57
N GLY A 185 24.72 -14.56 8.73
CA GLY A 185 24.65 -15.23 10.04
C GLY A 185 25.97 -15.36 10.76
N THR A 186 27.12 -15.30 10.06
CA THR A 186 28.47 -15.39 10.62
C THR A 186 29.25 -14.08 10.56
N ASP A 187 28.67 -13.04 9.95
CA ASP A 187 29.33 -11.74 9.79
C ASP A 187 29.26 -10.90 11.07
N LYS A 188 30.05 -9.86 11.11
CA LYS A 188 29.90 -8.83 12.16
C LYS A 188 28.69 -7.95 11.83
N ILE A 189 27.79 -7.74 12.79
CA ILE A 189 26.59 -6.94 12.57
C ILE A 189 26.53 -5.84 13.62
N PHE A 190 26.48 -4.59 13.15
CA PHE A 190 26.34 -3.42 14.01
C PHE A 190 25.03 -2.70 13.75
N LEU A 191 24.26 -2.43 14.80
CA LEU A 191 23.14 -1.48 14.79
C LEU A 191 23.70 -0.12 15.25
N CYS A 192 23.98 0.75 14.28
CA CYS A 192 24.47 2.11 14.52
C CYS A 192 23.27 3.04 14.70
N ARG A 193 23.19 3.74 15.84
CA ARG A 193 22.06 4.62 16.16
C ARG A 193 22.50 5.86 16.94
N GLN A 194 21.68 6.89 16.90
CA GLN A 194 21.74 8.02 17.85
C GLN A 194 20.68 7.86 18.96
N LYS A 195 20.68 8.77 19.93
CA LYS A 195 19.63 8.86 20.96
C LYS A 195 18.36 9.41 20.34
N GLY A 196 17.21 8.79 20.62
CA GLY A 196 15.92 9.26 20.11
C GLY A 196 14.82 8.22 20.30
N VAL A 197 13.58 8.69 20.35
CA VAL A 197 12.41 7.82 20.55
C VAL A 197 12.22 6.83 19.40
N GLN A 198 12.49 7.26 18.17
CA GLN A 198 12.37 6.38 17.01
C GLN A 198 13.50 5.37 16.94
N GLU A 199 14.72 5.78 17.29
CA GLU A 199 15.89 4.93 17.37
C GLU A 199 15.75 3.88 18.49
N ASP A 200 15.14 4.25 19.62
CA ASP A 200 14.80 3.32 20.70
C ASP A 200 13.78 2.27 20.22
N LYS A 201 12.78 2.67 19.43
CA LYS A 201 11.84 1.72 18.81
C LYS A 201 12.52 0.76 17.86
N VAL A 202 13.42 1.25 16.97
CA VAL A 202 14.17 0.40 16.06
C VAL A 202 15.00 -0.62 16.84
N ALA A 203 15.75 -0.17 17.85
CA ALA A 203 16.55 -1.07 18.69
C ALA A 203 15.67 -2.09 19.44
N ALA A 204 14.52 -1.67 19.94
CA ALA A 204 13.57 -2.56 20.60
C ALA A 204 13.00 -3.61 19.64
N TYR A 205 12.69 -3.25 18.40
CA TYR A 205 12.24 -4.19 17.37
C TYR A 205 13.30 -5.25 17.06
N PHE A 206 14.55 -4.85 16.79
CA PHE A 206 15.64 -5.80 16.55
C PHE A 206 15.88 -6.71 17.75
N LYS A 207 15.86 -6.16 18.97
CA LYS A 207 16.00 -6.94 20.21
C LYS A 207 14.86 -7.96 20.36
N MET A 208 13.61 -7.56 20.12
CA MET A 208 12.44 -8.42 20.23
C MET A 208 12.48 -9.55 19.17
N ILE A 209 12.83 -9.23 17.93
CA ILE A 209 12.88 -10.20 16.83
C ILE A 209 14.03 -11.19 17.05
N ASN A 210 15.19 -10.71 17.52
CA ASN A 210 16.40 -11.49 17.74
C ASN A 210 16.34 -12.35 19.02
N GLY A 211 15.48 -12.01 19.97
CA GLY A 211 15.43 -12.63 21.30
C GLY A 211 14.39 -13.76 21.43
N GLN A 212 13.94 -14.37 20.35
CA GLN A 212 13.00 -15.48 20.42
C GLN A 212 13.64 -16.66 21.17
N GLU A 213 12.90 -17.21 22.14
CA GLU A 213 13.32 -18.37 22.98
C GLU A 213 14.51 -18.12 23.92
N GLY A 214 14.81 -16.85 24.25
CA GLY A 214 15.79 -16.49 25.28
C GLY A 214 17.27 -16.50 24.87
N LYS A 215 17.58 -16.88 23.63
CA LYS A 215 18.92 -16.75 23.04
C LYS A 215 18.85 -15.91 21.76
N PRO A 216 19.79 -14.95 21.56
CA PRO A 216 19.84 -14.21 20.32
C PRO A 216 20.26 -15.15 19.17
N LEU A 217 19.55 -15.01 18.03
CA LEU A 217 19.86 -15.76 16.81
C LEU A 217 21.08 -15.16 16.09
N LEU A 218 21.30 -13.86 16.19
CA LEU A 218 22.41 -13.12 15.63
C LEU A 218 23.11 -12.28 16.71
N ASP A 219 24.43 -12.16 16.63
CA ASP A 219 25.19 -11.21 17.43
C ASP A 219 25.11 -9.79 16.82
N ILE A 220 24.04 -9.06 17.15
CA ILE A 220 23.85 -7.68 16.72
C ILE A 220 24.35 -6.75 17.84
N GLN A 221 25.48 -6.10 17.61
CA GLN A 221 26.06 -5.16 18.56
C GLN A 221 25.55 -3.75 18.31
N THR A 222 25.03 -3.09 19.33
CA THR A 222 24.55 -1.70 19.21
C THR A 222 25.66 -0.72 19.44
N LEU A 223 25.89 0.17 18.47
CA LEU A 223 26.82 1.31 18.57
C LEU A 223 25.99 2.60 18.68
N ASN A 224 26.16 3.31 19.80
CA ASN A 224 25.49 4.58 20.02
C ASN A 224 26.42 5.73 19.67
N PHE A 225 25.92 6.66 18.84
CA PHE A 225 26.60 7.90 18.48
C PHE A 225 25.82 9.09 19.06
N ASP A 226 26.48 10.18 19.36
CA ASP A 226 25.77 11.38 19.80
C ASP A 226 25.10 12.08 18.59
N SER A 227 25.83 12.90 17.84
CA SER A 227 25.28 13.58 16.65
C SER A 227 26.14 13.38 15.41
N ILE A 228 27.40 12.99 15.58
CA ILE A 228 28.34 12.78 14.48
C ILE A 228 28.88 11.35 14.54
N VAL A 229 28.80 10.66 13.41
CA VAL A 229 29.41 9.34 13.27
C VAL A 229 30.87 9.55 12.85
N SER A 230 31.78 9.33 13.79
CA SER A 230 33.21 9.42 13.49
C SER A 230 33.71 8.15 12.77
N PRO A 231 34.34 8.26 11.60
CA PRO A 231 34.95 7.11 10.92
C PRO A 231 35.95 6.35 11.82
N GLY A 232 36.69 7.05 12.67
CA GLY A 232 37.64 6.44 13.62
C GLY A 232 36.99 5.51 14.64
N LEU A 233 35.77 5.83 15.12
CA LEU A 233 35.02 4.96 16.02
C LEU A 233 34.55 3.70 15.32
N LEU A 234 34.13 3.80 14.06
CA LEU A 234 33.76 2.64 13.24
C LEU A 234 34.99 1.79 12.93
N LYS A 235 36.06 2.39 12.47
CA LYS A 235 37.32 1.72 12.11
C LYS A 235 37.81 0.77 13.19
N ASN A 236 37.75 1.19 14.45
CA ASN A 236 38.20 0.38 15.59
C ASN A 236 37.37 -0.87 15.82
N ARG A 237 36.22 -1.02 15.13
CA ARG A 237 35.29 -2.18 15.21
C ARG A 237 35.35 -3.06 13.98
N LEU A 238 35.90 -2.56 12.87
CA LEU A 238 35.98 -3.27 11.60
C LEU A 238 37.14 -4.23 11.55
N ASP A 239 37.06 -5.18 10.62
CA ASP A 239 38.11 -6.15 10.30
C ASP A 239 38.22 -6.21 8.78
N SER A 240 39.46 -5.96 8.27
CA SER A 240 39.69 -5.95 6.82
C SER A 240 39.49 -7.30 6.13
N ASN A 241 39.50 -8.38 6.90
CA ASN A 241 39.34 -9.75 6.38
C ASN A 241 37.94 -10.34 6.62
N ARG A 242 37.04 -9.54 7.22
CA ARG A 242 35.71 -10.05 7.56
C ARG A 242 34.62 -9.05 7.17
N GLN A 243 33.61 -9.57 6.48
CA GLN A 243 32.42 -8.78 6.14
C GLN A 243 31.76 -8.19 7.39
N THR A 244 31.45 -6.92 7.31
CA THR A 244 30.70 -6.20 8.35
C THR A 244 29.42 -5.63 7.77
N VAL A 245 28.28 -5.94 8.39
CA VAL A 245 27.00 -5.33 8.05
C VAL A 245 26.68 -4.23 9.06
N ILE A 246 26.42 -3.06 8.55
CA ILE A 246 26.04 -1.88 9.33
C ILE A 246 24.59 -1.56 9.07
N ILE A 247 23.78 -1.57 10.12
CA ILE A 247 22.37 -1.17 10.10
C ILE A 247 22.32 0.28 10.61
N GLY A 248 21.91 1.21 9.77
CA GLY A 248 21.67 2.61 10.15
C GLY A 248 20.32 2.75 10.84
N GLY A 249 20.28 2.56 12.15
CA GLY A 249 19.05 2.47 12.95
C GLY A 249 18.41 3.82 13.29
N SER A 250 18.39 4.79 12.37
CA SER A 250 17.75 6.09 12.53
C SER A 250 16.99 6.52 11.29
N LEU A 251 15.89 7.24 11.49
CA LEU A 251 15.09 7.87 10.44
C LEU A 251 15.52 9.33 10.15
N ASP A 252 16.55 9.81 10.82
CA ASP A 252 17.07 11.17 10.68
C ASP A 252 18.04 11.29 9.49
N GLU A 253 17.83 12.31 8.63
CA GLU A 253 18.62 12.52 7.41
C GLU A 253 20.09 12.87 7.73
N THR A 254 20.31 13.66 8.78
CA THR A 254 21.66 14.07 9.18
C THR A 254 22.48 12.87 9.65
N PHE A 255 21.87 12.03 10.50
CA PHE A 255 22.51 10.80 10.95
C PHE A 255 22.78 9.85 9.78
N ALA A 256 21.81 9.64 8.90
CA ALA A 256 21.94 8.79 7.73
C ALA A 256 23.10 9.24 6.82
N THR A 257 23.20 10.54 6.56
CA THR A 257 24.25 11.14 5.74
C THR A 257 25.63 10.97 6.39
N ASN A 258 25.74 11.24 7.69
CA ASN A 258 27.01 11.12 8.44
C ASN A 258 27.46 9.65 8.52
N LEU A 259 26.55 8.71 8.77
CA LEU A 259 26.88 7.28 8.80
C LEU A 259 27.32 6.78 7.42
N THR A 260 26.63 7.20 6.36
CA THR A 260 27.00 6.84 4.99
C THR A 260 28.37 7.39 4.62
N ALA A 261 28.66 8.64 4.97
CA ALA A 261 29.98 9.26 4.74
C ALA A 261 31.09 8.50 5.46
N ALA A 262 30.88 8.13 6.73
CA ALA A 262 31.84 7.37 7.50
C ALA A 262 32.09 5.95 6.93
N CYS A 263 31.04 5.29 6.47
CA CYS A 263 31.14 3.98 5.80
C CYS A 263 31.85 4.11 4.45
N PHE A 264 31.55 5.15 3.68
CA PHE A 264 32.18 5.43 2.40
C PHE A 264 33.70 5.70 2.55
N GLU A 265 34.13 6.47 3.54
CA GLU A 265 35.55 6.69 3.81
C GLU A 265 36.32 5.38 4.11
N LEU A 266 35.63 4.38 4.66
CA LEU A 266 36.27 3.14 5.11
C LEU A 266 36.12 1.96 4.13
N HIS A 267 35.23 2.04 3.13
CA HIS A 267 34.80 0.87 2.34
C HIS A 267 35.90 0.26 1.46
N GLU A 268 36.86 1.04 1.02
CA GLU A 268 38.02 0.52 0.25
C GLU A 268 38.91 -0.39 1.08
N SER A 269 39.00 -0.14 2.39
CA SER A 269 39.85 -0.90 3.30
C SER A 269 39.15 -1.99 4.08
N TYR A 270 37.79 -1.91 4.16
CA TYR A 270 36.96 -2.80 4.96
C TYR A 270 35.71 -3.23 4.16
N PRO A 271 35.41 -4.51 4.06
CA PRO A 271 34.21 -4.97 3.39
C PRO A 271 32.97 -4.59 4.21
N ILE A 272 32.23 -3.56 3.76
CA ILE A 272 31.07 -3.01 4.44
C ILE A 272 29.81 -3.17 3.58
N THR A 273 28.73 -3.66 4.16
CA THR A 273 27.38 -3.56 3.63
C THR A 273 26.56 -2.60 4.51
N LEU A 274 26.04 -1.53 3.96
CA LEU A 274 25.22 -0.54 4.67
C LEU A 274 23.73 -0.75 4.38
N LEU A 275 22.93 -1.00 5.43
CA LEU A 275 21.48 -1.11 5.39
C LEU A 275 20.88 0.10 6.09
N GLY A 276 20.09 0.90 5.39
CA GLY A 276 19.38 2.06 5.94
C GLY A 276 17.92 1.75 6.30
N MET A 277 17.28 2.69 7.02
CA MET A 277 15.85 2.67 7.30
C MET A 277 15.04 3.08 6.06
N PRO A 278 13.72 2.73 6.01
CA PRO A 278 12.90 2.85 4.80
C PRO A 278 12.82 4.24 4.18
N ASN A 279 12.98 5.31 4.96
CA ASN A 279 12.89 6.68 4.45
C ASN A 279 14.20 7.23 3.84
N TRP A 280 15.30 6.46 3.89
CA TRP A 280 16.59 6.90 3.36
C TRP A 280 16.56 7.04 1.82
N ASP A 281 15.66 6.37 1.15
CA ASP A 281 15.42 6.50 -0.30
C ASP A 281 14.94 7.91 -0.72
N ASN A 282 14.47 8.70 0.23
CA ASN A 282 14.02 10.07 0.00
C ASN A 282 15.06 11.14 0.35
N PHE A 283 16.20 10.76 0.94
CA PHE A 283 17.24 11.70 1.36
C PHE A 283 18.09 12.13 0.18
N LYS A 284 17.94 13.40 -0.22
CA LYS A 284 18.62 13.94 -1.39
C LYS A 284 20.15 13.83 -1.28
N ALA A 285 20.70 13.89 -0.08
CA ALA A 285 22.13 13.75 0.14
C ALA A 285 22.66 12.39 -0.32
N LEU A 286 21.88 11.31 -0.10
CA LEU A 286 22.24 9.95 -0.50
C LEU A 286 22.04 9.67 -2.00
N LEU A 287 21.28 10.53 -2.68
CA LEU A 287 20.96 10.42 -4.11
C LEU A 287 21.86 11.34 -4.98
N LYS A 288 22.88 11.97 -4.43
CA LYS A 288 23.84 12.76 -5.20
C LYS A 288 24.79 11.83 -5.95
N LYS A 289 24.91 12.05 -7.28
CA LYS A 289 25.67 11.17 -8.17
C LYS A 289 27.15 11.06 -7.81
N ASP A 290 27.78 12.16 -7.43
CA ASP A 290 29.23 12.27 -7.34
C ASP A 290 29.73 12.35 -5.87
N VAL A 291 28.92 11.90 -4.88
CA VAL A 291 29.27 12.01 -3.45
C VAL A 291 29.69 10.67 -2.85
N TYR A 292 29.00 9.59 -3.22
CA TYR A 292 29.29 8.23 -2.74
C TYR A 292 29.43 7.30 -3.93
N GLU A 293 30.46 7.58 -4.75
CA GLU A 293 30.66 6.85 -6.01
C GLU A 293 30.91 5.37 -5.73
N ASP A 294 30.18 4.52 -6.46
CA ASP A 294 30.23 3.05 -6.36
C ASP A 294 29.99 2.44 -4.96
N PHE A 295 29.56 3.26 -3.98
CA PHE A 295 29.20 2.75 -2.66
C PHE A 295 27.67 2.57 -2.53
N PRO A 296 27.17 1.32 -2.47
CA PRO A 296 25.75 1.05 -2.38
C PRO A 296 25.21 1.22 -0.96
N VAL A 297 24.10 1.93 -0.84
CA VAL A 297 23.25 1.93 0.37
C VAL A 297 21.99 1.16 0.07
N TYR A 298 21.67 0.17 0.88
CA TYR A 298 20.46 -0.64 0.69
C TYR A 298 19.39 -0.22 1.67
N VAL A 299 18.16 -0.11 1.20
CA VAL A 299 16.99 0.19 2.03
C VAL A 299 15.82 -0.71 1.65
N THR A 300 14.90 -0.90 2.57
CA THR A 300 13.68 -1.68 2.33
C THR A 300 12.51 -0.78 1.98
N THR A 301 11.68 -1.20 1.00
CA THR A 301 10.47 -0.49 0.60
C THR A 301 9.34 -1.47 0.26
N PRO A 302 8.08 -1.18 0.63
CA PRO A 302 6.93 -2.01 0.23
C PRO A 302 6.52 -1.78 -1.23
N TYR A 303 7.12 -0.80 -1.90
CA TYR A 303 6.75 -0.39 -3.24
C TYR A 303 7.99 -0.20 -4.11
N PHE A 304 8.06 -0.93 -5.21
CA PHE A 304 9.08 -0.71 -6.24
C PHE A 304 8.44 -0.83 -7.62
N ASN A 305 8.46 0.27 -8.37
CA ASN A 305 8.00 0.32 -9.75
C ASN A 305 9.13 0.77 -10.67
N GLY A 306 9.62 -0.12 -11.53
CA GLY A 306 10.64 0.18 -12.55
C GLY A 306 10.15 1.08 -13.68
N LYS A 307 8.84 1.30 -13.79
CA LYS A 307 8.17 2.20 -14.75
C LYS A 307 8.32 1.82 -16.23
N TRP A 308 8.69 0.59 -16.55
CA TRP A 308 8.83 0.09 -17.93
C TRP A 308 7.68 -0.79 -18.43
N ASP A 309 6.84 -1.28 -17.51
CA ASP A 309 5.72 -2.17 -17.83
C ASP A 309 4.56 -1.45 -18.53
N ALA A 310 3.59 -2.23 -19.04
CA ALA A 310 2.46 -1.70 -19.80
C ALA A 310 1.54 -0.79 -18.96
N TYR A 311 1.30 -1.15 -17.68
CA TYR A 311 0.48 -0.32 -16.79
C TYR A 311 1.17 0.99 -16.44
N SER A 312 2.48 0.98 -16.20
CA SER A 312 3.24 2.20 -15.96
C SER A 312 3.20 3.16 -17.15
N LYS A 313 3.32 2.64 -18.37
CA LYS A 313 3.17 3.44 -19.59
C LYS A 313 1.76 4.01 -19.72
N LEU A 314 0.74 3.22 -19.43
CA LEU A 314 -0.66 3.66 -19.44
C LEU A 314 -0.89 4.80 -18.43
N VAL A 315 -0.45 4.63 -17.19
CA VAL A 315 -0.60 5.65 -16.13
C VAL A 315 0.13 6.94 -16.51
N ASN A 316 1.38 6.86 -16.96
CA ASN A 316 2.14 8.04 -17.39
C ASN A 316 1.46 8.75 -18.56
N ALA A 317 1.00 8.03 -19.58
CA ALA A 317 0.33 8.61 -20.74
C ALA A 317 -0.99 9.29 -20.36
N ALA A 318 -1.82 8.64 -19.55
CA ALA A 318 -3.08 9.18 -19.04
C ALA A 318 -2.86 10.41 -18.15
N TYR A 319 -1.89 10.35 -17.25
CA TYR A 319 -1.55 11.44 -16.35
C TYR A 319 -1.03 12.65 -17.13
N THR A 320 -0.08 12.46 -18.06
CA THR A 320 0.47 13.54 -18.88
C THR A 320 -0.62 14.17 -19.76
N LYS A 321 -1.50 13.36 -20.35
CA LYS A 321 -2.62 13.88 -21.17
C LYS A 321 -3.56 14.76 -20.35
N LYS A 322 -3.94 14.30 -19.15
CA LYS A 322 -4.99 14.93 -18.32
C LYS A 322 -4.43 16.08 -17.45
N TYR A 323 -3.25 15.91 -16.86
CA TYR A 323 -2.70 16.83 -15.86
C TYR A 323 -1.41 17.54 -16.30
N LYS A 324 -0.92 17.31 -17.53
CA LYS A 324 0.22 18.01 -18.15
C LYS A 324 1.56 17.83 -17.40
N GLY A 325 1.69 16.81 -16.55
CA GLY A 325 2.88 16.51 -15.76
C GLY A 325 3.34 15.06 -15.93
N LYS A 326 4.41 14.67 -15.19
CA LYS A 326 4.85 13.28 -15.06
C LYS A 326 4.20 12.67 -13.83
N ALA A 327 3.76 11.43 -13.92
CA ALA A 327 3.23 10.69 -12.80
C ALA A 327 4.32 10.46 -11.74
N THR A 328 4.03 10.85 -10.51
CA THR A 328 4.87 10.59 -9.34
C THR A 328 4.58 9.21 -8.74
N ASP A 329 5.37 8.75 -7.78
CA ASP A 329 5.11 7.49 -7.09
C ASP A 329 3.79 7.50 -6.33
N ILE A 330 3.31 8.66 -5.89
CA ILE A 330 1.99 8.79 -5.25
C ILE A 330 0.85 8.54 -6.26
N VAL A 331 0.99 9.00 -7.50
CA VAL A 331 0.03 8.69 -8.58
C VAL A 331 -0.02 7.19 -8.84
N PHE A 332 1.15 6.53 -8.93
CA PHE A 332 1.21 5.08 -9.12
C PHE A 332 0.60 4.32 -7.94
N LYS A 333 0.86 4.73 -6.69
CA LYS A 333 0.24 4.14 -5.49
C LYS A 333 -1.28 4.30 -5.49
N GLY A 334 -1.78 5.49 -5.84
CA GLY A 334 -3.22 5.75 -5.98
C GLY A 334 -3.87 4.86 -7.04
N PHE A 335 -3.21 4.71 -8.19
CA PHE A 335 -3.65 3.79 -9.24
C PHE A 335 -3.67 2.35 -8.75
N GLU A 336 -2.56 1.85 -8.25
CA GLU A 336 -2.38 0.45 -7.86
C GLU A 336 -3.36 0.02 -6.76
N CYS A 337 -3.46 0.80 -5.68
CA CYS A 337 -4.38 0.48 -4.59
C CYS A 337 -5.84 0.51 -5.07
N THR A 338 -6.23 1.52 -5.84
CA THR A 338 -7.61 1.61 -6.33
C THR A 338 -7.92 0.48 -7.30
N TYR A 339 -7.03 0.20 -8.25
CA TYR A 339 -7.23 -0.89 -9.23
C TYR A 339 -7.34 -2.24 -8.53
N LEU A 340 -6.33 -2.61 -7.73
CA LEU A 340 -6.26 -3.91 -7.06
C LEU A 340 -7.48 -4.15 -6.16
N PHE A 341 -7.76 -3.23 -5.25
CA PHE A 341 -8.78 -3.46 -4.24
C PHE A 341 -10.21 -3.30 -4.77
N THR A 342 -10.42 -2.48 -5.80
CA THR A 342 -11.70 -2.45 -6.53
C THR A 342 -11.94 -3.78 -7.26
N LYS A 343 -10.92 -4.35 -7.90
CA LYS A 343 -11.02 -5.67 -8.53
C LYS A 343 -11.29 -6.77 -7.50
N LEU A 344 -10.66 -6.71 -6.34
CA LEU A 344 -10.90 -7.68 -5.27
C LEU A 344 -12.34 -7.61 -4.73
N VAL A 345 -12.88 -6.41 -4.47
CA VAL A 345 -14.24 -6.27 -3.95
C VAL A 345 -15.30 -6.71 -4.96
N THR A 346 -15.06 -6.52 -6.26
CA THR A 346 -15.98 -6.97 -7.31
C THR A 346 -15.94 -8.49 -7.51
N LYS A 347 -14.75 -9.09 -7.38
CA LYS A 347 -14.58 -10.54 -7.53
C LYS A 347 -14.98 -11.34 -6.29
N TYR A 348 -14.74 -10.79 -5.09
CA TYR A 348 -14.98 -11.43 -3.80
C TYR A 348 -15.87 -10.57 -2.89
N PRO A 349 -17.17 -10.42 -3.23
CA PRO A 349 -18.10 -9.59 -2.46
C PRO A 349 -18.23 -10.07 -1.02
N GLY A 350 -17.93 -9.17 -0.07
CA GLY A 350 -18.00 -9.47 1.37
C GLY A 350 -16.85 -10.35 1.90
N ASP A 351 -15.90 -10.75 1.04
CA ASP A 351 -14.82 -11.69 1.42
C ASP A 351 -13.42 -11.24 0.96
N VAL A 352 -13.22 -9.94 0.78
CA VAL A 352 -11.94 -9.34 0.32
C VAL A 352 -10.77 -9.74 1.22
N ILE A 353 -10.99 -9.76 2.54
CA ILE A 353 -9.94 -10.01 3.54
C ILE A 353 -9.28 -11.40 3.36
N ASN A 354 -10.07 -12.42 3.02
CA ASN A 354 -9.54 -13.76 2.77
C ASN A 354 -8.81 -13.88 1.41
N HIS A 355 -8.98 -12.90 0.53
CA HIS A 355 -8.43 -12.89 -0.82
C HIS A 355 -7.38 -11.80 -1.09
N LEU A 356 -6.83 -11.16 -0.04
CA LEU A 356 -5.82 -10.09 -0.16
C LEU A 356 -4.58 -10.50 -0.96
N ASN A 357 -4.25 -11.79 -0.96
CA ASN A 357 -3.07 -12.33 -1.64
C ASN A 357 -3.36 -12.89 -3.05
N ASP A 358 -4.55 -12.66 -3.62
CA ASP A 358 -4.82 -12.99 -5.03
C ASP A 358 -3.88 -12.20 -5.95
N LYS A 359 -3.15 -12.93 -6.79
CA LYS A 359 -2.16 -12.36 -7.71
C LYS A 359 -2.77 -11.84 -9.01
N GLY A 360 -4.05 -12.15 -9.29
CA GLY A 360 -4.68 -11.91 -10.59
C GLY A 360 -4.84 -10.44 -10.96
N PHE A 361 -4.76 -9.51 -9.99
CA PHE A 361 -4.98 -8.08 -10.21
C PHE A 361 -3.79 -7.20 -9.81
N ARG A 362 -2.63 -7.80 -9.54
CA ARG A 362 -1.39 -7.06 -9.25
C ARG A 362 -0.89 -6.34 -10.50
N VAL A 363 -0.37 -5.14 -10.32
CA VAL A 363 0.10 -4.30 -11.43
C VAL A 363 1.57 -3.91 -11.32
N PHE A 364 2.01 -3.34 -10.21
CA PHE A 364 3.39 -2.88 -10.03
C PHE A 364 4.13 -3.65 -8.96
N SER A 365 3.45 -3.87 -7.82
CA SER A 365 4.07 -4.43 -6.62
C SER A 365 3.57 -5.84 -6.34
N ASP A 366 4.46 -6.65 -5.79
CA ASP A 366 4.08 -7.88 -5.13
C ASP A 366 3.71 -7.60 -3.68
N TYR A 367 2.57 -8.13 -3.25
CA TYR A 367 2.12 -8.01 -1.88
C TYR A 367 2.06 -9.39 -1.21
N ASN A 368 2.30 -9.41 0.11
CA ASN A 368 2.12 -10.57 0.96
C ASN A 368 1.48 -10.14 2.27
N PHE A 369 0.16 -10.01 2.23
CA PHE A 369 -0.60 -9.60 3.41
C PHE A 369 -0.66 -10.73 4.42
N LYS A 370 -0.23 -10.44 5.66
CA LYS A 370 -0.28 -11.37 6.79
C LYS A 370 -1.08 -10.75 7.93
N PRO A 371 -1.82 -11.57 8.69
CA PRO A 371 -2.43 -11.10 9.94
C PRO A 371 -1.34 -10.73 10.95
N VAL A 372 -1.53 -9.62 11.63
CA VAL A 372 -0.68 -9.17 12.74
C VAL A 372 -1.46 -9.37 14.02
N MET A 373 -0.85 -10.09 14.98
CA MET A 373 -1.35 -10.36 16.30
C MET A 373 -0.40 -9.69 17.30
N LEU A 374 -0.84 -8.62 17.93
CA LEU A 374 -0.03 -7.93 18.97
C LEU A 374 -0.01 -8.69 20.29
N LYS A 375 -1.06 -9.48 20.54
CA LYS A 375 -1.16 -10.39 21.70
C LYS A 375 -1.24 -11.83 21.22
N LYS A 376 -0.56 -12.75 21.90
CA LYS A 376 -0.52 -14.17 21.53
C LYS A 376 -1.88 -14.89 21.63
N ASP A 377 -2.74 -14.43 22.49
CA ASP A 377 -4.06 -15.00 22.79
C ASP A 377 -5.22 -14.23 22.12
N ALA A 378 -4.93 -13.32 21.21
CA ALA A 378 -5.95 -12.60 20.47
C ALA A 378 -6.78 -13.55 19.58
N GLN A 379 -8.11 -13.41 19.59
CA GLN A 379 -9.01 -14.22 18.76
C GLN A 379 -9.03 -13.76 17.30
N PHE A 380 -8.82 -12.46 17.07
CA PHE A 380 -8.83 -11.84 15.75
C PHE A 380 -7.53 -11.06 15.53
N PRO A 381 -7.09 -10.92 14.28
CA PRO A 381 -5.98 -10.04 13.95
C PRO A 381 -6.24 -8.60 14.41
N ASP A 382 -5.18 -7.93 14.83
CA ASP A 382 -5.23 -6.50 15.08
C ASP A 382 -5.35 -5.73 13.77
N TYR A 383 -4.72 -6.25 12.72
CA TYR A 383 -4.83 -5.79 11.34
C TYR A 383 -4.13 -6.77 10.38
N PHE A 384 -4.29 -6.57 9.08
CA PHE A 384 -3.46 -7.21 8.06
C PHE A 384 -2.40 -6.24 7.56
N GLU A 385 -1.18 -6.74 7.32
CA GLU A 385 -0.07 -5.91 6.87
C GLU A 385 0.66 -6.57 5.72
N ASN A 386 1.05 -5.76 4.74
CA ASN A 386 1.97 -6.21 3.70
C ASN A 386 3.35 -6.51 4.29
N LYS A 387 3.79 -7.77 4.20
CA LYS A 387 5.11 -8.24 4.65
C LYS A 387 6.09 -8.45 3.50
N HIS A 388 5.67 -8.19 2.25
CA HIS A 388 6.59 -8.21 1.12
C HIS A 388 7.29 -6.87 1.01
N LEU A 389 8.59 -6.88 1.20
CA LEU A 389 9.44 -5.71 1.08
C LEU A 389 10.54 -5.98 0.06
N TYR A 390 10.75 -5.05 -0.83
CA TYR A 390 11.90 -5.03 -1.73
C TYR A 390 13.10 -4.44 -1.02
N PHE A 391 14.28 -4.97 -1.30
CA PHE A 391 15.51 -4.26 -1.04
C PHE A 391 15.87 -3.46 -2.29
N ILE A 392 16.01 -2.17 -2.15
CA ILE A 392 16.46 -1.27 -3.20
C ILE A 392 17.87 -0.76 -2.88
N ARG A 393 18.60 -0.49 -3.94
CA ARG A 393 19.96 0.01 -3.89
C ARG A 393 20.00 1.45 -4.34
N LEU A 394 20.52 2.31 -3.48
CA LEU A 394 20.86 3.70 -3.77
C LEU A 394 22.35 3.76 -4.13
N MET A 395 22.69 4.13 -5.34
CA MET A 395 24.08 4.22 -5.81
C MET A 395 24.16 5.15 -7.03
N ASN A 396 25.17 5.99 -7.08
CA ASN A 396 25.46 6.89 -8.20
C ASN A 396 24.24 7.72 -8.65
N GLY A 397 23.47 8.23 -7.69
CA GLY A 397 22.27 9.04 -7.95
C GLY A 397 21.07 8.26 -8.51
N THR A 398 21.13 6.94 -8.51
CA THR A 398 20.06 6.08 -9.02
C THR A 398 19.49 5.18 -7.95
N VAL A 399 18.21 4.84 -8.11
CA VAL A 399 17.51 3.83 -7.30
C VAL A 399 17.23 2.63 -8.19
N SER A 400 17.70 1.47 -7.78
CA SER A 400 17.50 0.21 -8.50
C SER A 400 17.06 -0.90 -7.54
N LYS A 401 16.54 -2.00 -8.07
CA LYS A 401 16.29 -3.19 -7.26
C LYS A 401 17.65 -3.74 -6.79
N GLY A 402 17.77 -4.01 -5.51
CA GLY A 402 18.98 -4.54 -4.89
C GLY A 402 19.08 -6.06 -5.12
N TRP A 403 18.15 -6.80 -4.52
CA TRP A 403 17.97 -8.26 -4.67
C TRP A 403 16.52 -8.66 -4.46
#